data_bdf2dd3b70367ff9a9ca3b00c511b865
#
_entry.id   bdf2dd3b70367ff9a9ca3b00c511b865
#
_cell.length_a   1.000
_cell.length_b   1.000
_cell.length_c   1.000
_cell.angle_alpha   90.00
_cell.angle_beta   90.00
_cell.angle_gamma   90.00
#
_symmetry.space_group_name_H-M   'P 1'
#
loop_
_entity.id
_entity.type
_entity.pdbx_description
1 polymer ?
#
loop_
_entity_poly.entity_id
_entity_poly.type
_entity_poly.pdbx_seq_one_letter_code
_entity_poly.pdbx_strand_id
1 'polypeptide(L)'
;MTRPIDRRSGAGWRSAARRATRLARLGLTAALALIVTPVIALASAPPAPALGNGLALTPPMGWNDWNAYGCNVSEQLVEQTAQAMHNNGMQAAGYQYVNIDDCWMASSRDGSGNLVANSGKFPDGIAAVANYVHSLGLKLGIYEDTGTATCAGYPGSYGHEQQDARLFASWGVDYLKEDWCNIPFGDFSGQSHQQVAQTLYTRMRDALSSTGRPIAFSMCNGWDSSVQPWNWAGPVANLWRTTVDIQPNFTSMLNNFHVNVGLADHAGPGAWNDPDMLEIGNGMTATENQAEFSLWAEMAAPLIEGGNLVNPGSSTLSVLTNKAVIAVDQDSLGKQGTQVSSASGHDVLAKPLANGDVSVVLFNETGSTATISTTASAIGKSGSSGYTLTDLWTGATSTTSGTISASVPAHGAVMYRVAGGTTGGGPASEIHAVGAGKCLDVPNATRTNGTQLQIFDCAGGTGQIWASSGGRLTVYNGAKCLDAYDNQTTAGTKVEIWDCNGGANQQWQVNSNGTITGVQSGLCLDVTGAGTANGTPVELWPCNEGSNQRWTVG
;
A
#
# COMPACT_ATOMS: atom_id res chain seq x y z
N MET A 1 -58.63 -29.10 -2.81
CA MET A 1 -59.46 -29.49 -3.97
C MET A 1 -58.58 -29.49 -5.15
N THR A 2 -58.05 -30.64 -5.43
CA THR A 2 -58.23 -31.49 -6.62
C THR A 2 -57.74 -30.91 -7.94
N ARG A 3 -56.66 -31.51 -8.32
CA ARG A 3 -56.12 -31.95 -9.66
C ARG A 3 -57.22 -32.13 -10.77
N PRO A 4 -56.93 -32.52 -12.05
CA PRO A 4 -55.69 -33.00 -12.69
C PRO A 4 -55.54 -32.62 -14.20
N ILE A 5 -54.34 -32.87 -14.80
CA ILE A 5 -53.94 -33.89 -15.84
C ILE A 5 -54.66 -33.78 -17.20
N ASP A 6 -53.92 -33.72 -18.33
CA ASP A 6 -53.55 -34.80 -19.26
C ASP A 6 -52.83 -34.25 -20.50
N ARG A 7 -51.66 -34.73 -20.87
CA ARG A 7 -51.20 -35.82 -21.76
C ARG A 7 -51.86 -35.91 -23.13
N ARG A 8 -51.01 -35.91 -24.14
CA ARG A 8 -50.71 -36.92 -25.18
C ARG A 8 -50.18 -36.26 -26.44
N SER A 9 -49.06 -36.64 -26.92
CA SER A 9 -48.65 -37.79 -27.80
C SER A 9 -48.93 -37.45 -29.28
N GLY A 10 -48.10 -37.73 -30.20
CA GLY A 10 -47.06 -38.64 -30.47
C GLY A 10 -46.69 -38.62 -31.94
N ALA A 11 -45.56 -39.18 -32.24
CA ALA A 11 -45.18 -40.06 -33.32
C ALA A 11 -45.48 -39.60 -34.78
N GLY A 12 -44.63 -39.78 -35.72
CA GLY A 12 -43.55 -40.65 -36.00
C GLY A 12 -43.32 -40.77 -37.50
N TRP A 13 -42.28 -41.42 -37.86
CA TRP A 13 -41.99 -42.23 -39.03
C TRP A 13 -41.33 -41.62 -40.27
N ARG A 14 -40.04 -42.05 -40.46
CA ARG A 14 -39.45 -42.93 -41.50
C ARG A 14 -39.45 -42.33 -42.93
N SER A 15 -38.53 -42.59 -43.76
CA SER A 15 -37.32 -43.36 -43.94
C SER A 15 -36.77 -43.15 -45.34
N ALA A 16 -35.46 -43.29 -45.47
CA ALA A 16 -34.74 -43.95 -46.56
C ALA A 16 -34.81 -43.42 -48.01
N ALA A 17 -33.68 -43.17 -48.60
CA ALA A 17 -33.00 -44.11 -49.52
C ALA A 17 -31.82 -43.45 -50.24
N ARG A 18 -30.70 -44.09 -50.09
CA ARG A 18 -29.54 -44.32 -50.97
C ARG A 18 -29.63 -43.83 -52.42
N ARG A 19 -28.58 -43.15 -52.91
CA ARG A 19 -27.79 -43.57 -54.08
C ARG A 19 -26.41 -42.94 -54.10
N ALA A 20 -25.43 -43.79 -54.27
CA ALA A 20 -24.05 -43.49 -54.54
C ALA A 20 -23.82 -43.04 -55.97
N THR A 21 -22.83 -42.22 -56.26
CA THR A 21 -21.77 -42.52 -57.22
C THR A 21 -20.77 -41.36 -57.40
N ARG A 22 -19.50 -41.77 -57.34
CA ARG A 22 -18.28 -41.38 -58.05
C ARG A 22 -17.54 -40.08 -57.73
N LEU A 23 -16.41 -40.34 -57.15
CA LEU A 23 -15.03 -39.87 -57.29
C LEU A 23 -14.79 -38.69 -58.30
N ALA A 24 -14.30 -37.60 -57.78
CA ALA A 24 -13.26 -36.82 -58.43
C ALA A 24 -12.29 -36.34 -57.35
N ARG A 25 -11.02 -36.77 -57.44
CA ARG A 25 -9.91 -36.30 -56.64
C ARG A 25 -9.54 -34.91 -57.12
N LEU A 26 -9.65 -33.90 -56.25
CA LEU A 26 -8.92 -32.67 -56.37
C LEU A 26 -8.28 -32.38 -55.03
N GLY A 27 -6.97 -32.38 -55.02
CA GLY A 27 -6.17 -32.03 -53.82
C GLY A 27 -6.40 -30.60 -53.42
N LEU A 28 -6.88 -30.41 -52.21
CA LEU A 28 -6.89 -29.11 -51.56
C LEU A 28 -5.84 -29.16 -50.46
N THR A 29 -4.71 -28.48 -50.69
CA THR A 29 -3.75 -28.15 -49.68
C THR A 29 -4.40 -27.18 -48.70
N ALA A 30 -4.78 -27.67 -47.50
CA ALA A 30 -5.23 -26.83 -46.41
C ALA A 30 -4.04 -26.09 -45.84
N ALA A 31 -3.89 -24.82 -46.17
CA ALA A 31 -3.02 -23.90 -45.46
C ALA A 31 -3.65 -23.63 -44.06
N LEU A 32 -3.05 -24.20 -43.01
CA LEU A 32 -3.38 -23.85 -41.62
C LEU A 32 -2.88 -22.43 -41.40
N ALA A 33 -3.74 -21.43 -41.49
CA ALA A 33 -3.46 -20.10 -40.99
C ALA A 33 -3.50 -20.15 -39.46
N LEU A 34 -2.34 -20.15 -38.81
CA LEU A 34 -2.19 -19.88 -37.39
C LEU A 34 -2.65 -18.42 -37.16
N ILE A 35 -3.84 -18.26 -36.64
CA ILE A 35 -4.27 -16.98 -36.07
C ILE A 35 -3.51 -16.81 -34.76
N VAL A 36 -2.39 -16.11 -34.82
CA VAL A 36 -1.70 -15.59 -33.62
C VAL A 36 -2.56 -14.43 -33.15
N THR A 37 -3.43 -14.68 -32.18
CA THR A 37 -4.06 -13.61 -31.41
C THR A 37 -2.95 -12.95 -30.58
N PRO A 38 -2.72 -11.63 -30.73
CA PRO A 38 -1.80 -10.95 -29.82
C PRO A 38 -2.41 -11.03 -28.41
N VAL A 39 -1.73 -11.70 -27.49
CA VAL A 39 -1.98 -11.53 -26.06
C VAL A 39 -1.52 -10.10 -25.76
N ILE A 40 -2.47 -9.18 -25.71
CA ILE A 40 -2.23 -7.86 -25.13
C ILE A 40 -1.98 -8.12 -23.63
N ALA A 41 -0.73 -8.16 -23.23
CA ALA A 41 -0.38 -8.02 -21.83
C ALA A 41 -0.92 -6.65 -21.40
N LEU A 42 -1.94 -6.66 -20.56
CA LEU A 42 -2.37 -5.47 -19.83
C LEU A 42 -1.17 -5.13 -18.92
N ALA A 43 -0.31 -4.24 -19.37
CA ALA A 43 0.65 -3.60 -18.49
C ALA A 43 -0.18 -2.90 -17.41
N SER A 44 -0.01 -3.28 -16.16
CA SER A 44 -0.55 -2.53 -15.04
C SER A 44 -0.01 -1.10 -15.17
N ALA A 45 -0.89 -0.12 -15.21
CA ALA A 45 -0.49 1.28 -15.18
C ALA A 45 0.36 1.51 -13.91
N PRO A 46 1.42 2.31 -13.98
CA PRO A 46 2.15 2.67 -12.77
C PRO A 46 1.17 3.28 -11.77
N PRO A 47 1.36 3.06 -10.45
CA PRO A 47 0.51 3.65 -9.44
C PRO A 47 0.46 5.17 -9.65
N ALA A 48 -0.73 5.75 -9.47
CA ALA A 48 -0.89 7.19 -9.56
C ALA A 48 0.07 7.88 -8.58
N PRO A 49 0.72 8.98 -8.97
CA PRO A 49 1.64 9.67 -8.06
C PRO A 49 0.89 10.09 -6.79
N ALA A 50 1.55 10.00 -5.64
CA ALA A 50 0.99 10.47 -4.37
C ALA A 50 0.73 11.97 -4.39
N LEU A 51 -0.20 12.43 -3.54
CA LEU A 51 -0.44 13.84 -3.29
C LEU A 51 0.84 14.50 -2.75
N GLY A 52 1.46 15.38 -3.53
CA GLY A 52 2.78 15.97 -3.26
C GLY A 52 2.81 16.99 -2.12
N ASN A 53 2.03 16.80 -1.03
CA ASN A 53 1.95 17.67 0.12
C ASN A 53 2.94 17.34 1.25
N GLY A 54 3.73 16.27 1.11
CA GLY A 54 4.72 15.83 2.10
C GLY A 54 4.13 15.20 3.38
N LEU A 55 2.83 14.89 3.40
CA LEU A 55 2.14 14.29 4.54
C LEU A 55 1.96 12.78 4.37
N ALA A 56 1.70 12.09 5.49
CA ALA A 56 1.44 10.65 5.52
C ALA A 56 2.50 9.83 4.73
N LEU A 57 3.78 10.16 4.87
CA LEU A 57 4.87 9.40 4.23
C LEU A 57 4.96 7.96 4.73
N THR A 58 4.45 7.69 5.94
CA THR A 58 4.09 6.38 6.47
C THR A 58 2.59 6.38 6.78
N PRO A 59 1.93 5.21 6.94
CA PRO A 59 0.51 5.15 7.25
C PRO A 59 0.18 5.96 8.50
N PRO A 60 -0.88 6.78 8.52
CA PRO A 60 -1.29 7.52 9.72
C PRO A 60 -1.62 6.60 10.89
N MET A 61 -1.23 7.01 12.09
CA MET A 61 -1.53 6.32 13.34
C MET A 61 -2.30 7.25 14.28
N GLY A 62 -3.42 6.78 14.85
CA GLY A 62 -4.26 7.62 15.68
C GLY A 62 -5.46 6.91 16.29
N TRP A 63 -6.48 7.68 16.60
CA TRP A 63 -7.76 7.25 17.11
C TRP A 63 -8.90 8.01 16.42
N ASN A 64 -10.06 7.37 16.31
CA ASN A 64 -11.31 7.97 15.85
C ASN A 64 -12.45 7.50 16.75
N ASP A 65 -13.39 8.38 17.08
CA ASP A 65 -14.43 8.12 18.09
C ASP A 65 -15.61 7.30 17.58
N TRP A 66 -15.80 7.16 16.26
CA TRP A 66 -17.04 6.68 15.68
C TRP A 66 -17.45 5.28 16.17
N ASN A 67 -16.57 4.30 16.09
CA ASN A 67 -16.95 2.91 16.33
C ASN A 67 -17.29 2.64 17.81
N ALA A 68 -16.63 3.32 18.75
CA ALA A 68 -16.93 3.18 20.17
C ALA A 68 -18.07 4.07 20.65
N TYR A 69 -18.29 5.24 20.04
CA TYR A 69 -19.16 6.26 20.62
C TYR A 69 -20.22 6.81 19.67
N GLY A 70 -20.05 6.70 18.36
CA GLY A 70 -20.96 7.28 17.37
C GLY A 70 -21.23 8.75 17.67
N CYS A 71 -22.49 9.16 17.62
CA CYS A 71 -22.87 10.53 17.93
C CYS A 71 -22.75 10.95 19.43
N ASN A 72 -22.21 10.10 20.31
CA ASN A 72 -21.95 10.47 21.71
C ASN A 72 -20.58 11.13 21.93
N VAL A 73 -20.00 11.68 20.87
CA VAL A 73 -18.75 12.46 20.93
C VAL A 73 -18.96 13.77 21.68
N SER A 74 -17.94 14.19 22.42
CA SER A 74 -17.91 15.48 23.13
C SER A 74 -16.47 15.98 23.29
N GLU A 75 -16.31 17.28 23.53
CA GLU A 75 -15.05 17.93 23.88
C GLU A 75 -14.31 17.17 25.00
N GLN A 76 -15.01 16.90 26.10
CA GLN A 76 -14.45 16.14 27.23
C GLN A 76 -13.93 14.77 26.83
N LEU A 77 -14.66 14.02 25.98
CA LEU A 77 -14.24 12.70 25.51
C LEU A 77 -12.94 12.78 24.68
N VAL A 78 -12.89 13.75 23.75
CA VAL A 78 -11.72 13.93 22.87
C VAL A 78 -10.49 14.32 23.70
N GLU A 79 -10.63 15.26 24.64
CA GLU A 79 -9.56 15.66 25.54
C GLU A 79 -9.08 14.53 26.45
N GLN A 80 -10.00 13.75 27.03
CA GLN A 80 -9.67 12.58 27.85
C GLN A 80 -8.94 11.52 27.04
N THR A 81 -9.35 11.28 25.80
CA THR A 81 -8.68 10.33 24.91
C THR A 81 -7.28 10.82 24.52
N ALA A 82 -7.12 12.10 24.17
CA ALA A 82 -5.83 12.69 23.87
C ALA A 82 -4.87 12.57 25.09
N GLN A 83 -5.36 12.88 26.29
CA GLN A 83 -4.58 12.74 27.51
C GLN A 83 -4.21 11.29 27.80
N ALA A 84 -5.14 10.33 27.55
CA ALA A 84 -4.86 8.91 27.71
C ALA A 84 -3.77 8.46 26.71
N MET A 85 -3.87 8.79 25.44
CA MET A 85 -2.86 8.47 24.40
C MET A 85 -1.48 9.04 24.76
N HIS A 86 -1.44 10.26 25.30
CA HIS A 86 -0.21 10.89 25.77
C HIS A 86 0.45 10.09 26.94
N ASN A 87 -0.35 9.55 27.86
CA ASN A 87 0.12 8.95 29.11
C ASN A 87 0.33 7.43 29.03
N ASN A 88 -0.37 6.69 28.15
CA ASN A 88 -0.44 5.24 28.15
C ASN A 88 0.57 4.54 27.24
N GLY A 89 1.46 5.32 26.60
CA GLY A 89 2.51 4.80 25.72
C GLY A 89 2.17 4.82 24.24
N MET A 90 0.94 5.10 23.84
CA MET A 90 0.54 5.14 22.42
C MET A 90 1.28 6.25 21.66
N GLN A 91 1.33 7.48 22.20
CA GLN A 91 2.11 8.56 21.59
C GLN A 91 3.58 8.18 21.43
N ALA A 92 4.18 7.55 22.46
CA ALA A 92 5.57 7.07 22.42
C ALA A 92 5.78 5.88 21.43
N ALA A 93 4.70 5.20 21.04
CA ALA A 93 4.69 4.17 20.01
C ALA A 93 4.48 4.73 18.59
N GLY A 94 4.12 6.01 18.44
CA GLY A 94 3.98 6.69 17.15
C GLY A 94 2.57 7.20 16.80
N TYR A 95 1.57 6.95 17.65
CA TYR A 95 0.22 7.47 17.44
C TYR A 95 0.21 9.01 17.59
N GLN A 96 -0.37 9.68 16.60
CA GLN A 96 -0.33 11.16 16.52
C GLN A 96 -1.71 11.79 16.42
N TYR A 97 -2.67 11.13 15.74
CA TYR A 97 -3.93 11.74 15.40
C TYR A 97 -5.02 11.40 16.43
N VAL A 98 -5.80 12.42 16.82
CA VAL A 98 -7.04 12.31 17.60
C VAL A 98 -8.14 12.85 16.71
N ASN A 99 -8.93 11.97 16.11
CA ASN A 99 -9.90 12.34 15.09
C ASN A 99 -11.31 12.36 15.67
N ILE A 100 -12.00 13.47 15.45
CA ILE A 100 -13.43 13.63 15.71
C ILE A 100 -14.18 13.20 14.45
N ASP A 101 -15.10 12.26 14.56
CA ASP A 101 -15.95 11.79 13.47
C ASP A 101 -17.27 12.61 13.37
N ASP A 102 -18.30 12.11 12.70
CA ASP A 102 -19.58 12.79 12.48
C ASP A 102 -20.27 13.24 13.78
N CYS A 103 -21.28 14.08 13.68
CA CYS A 103 -22.08 14.58 14.80
C CYS A 103 -21.41 15.63 15.73
N TRP A 104 -20.25 16.18 15.37
CA TRP A 104 -19.61 17.23 16.15
C TRP A 104 -20.27 18.60 15.94
N MET A 105 -20.89 18.83 14.77
CA MET A 105 -21.44 20.10 14.34
C MET A 105 -22.89 20.31 14.78
N ALA A 106 -23.34 21.55 14.68
CA ALA A 106 -24.74 21.94 14.83
C ALA A 106 -25.57 21.50 13.60
N SER A 107 -26.88 21.38 13.75
CA SER A 107 -27.80 20.93 12.70
C SER A 107 -27.95 21.91 11.52
N SER A 108 -27.34 23.10 11.59
CA SER A 108 -27.33 24.09 10.52
C SER A 108 -26.08 24.96 10.58
N ARG A 109 -25.68 25.46 9.42
CA ARG A 109 -24.63 26.47 9.30
C ARG A 109 -25.10 27.79 9.91
N ASP A 110 -24.15 28.67 10.28
CA ASP A 110 -24.45 30.02 10.77
C ASP A 110 -24.98 30.97 9.65
N GLY A 111 -25.34 32.17 10.02
CA GLY A 111 -25.82 33.18 9.07
C GLY A 111 -24.80 33.62 8.00
N SER A 112 -23.55 33.26 8.14
CA SER A 112 -22.45 33.47 7.17
C SER A 112 -22.14 32.22 6.36
N GLY A 113 -22.84 31.11 6.60
CA GLY A 113 -22.65 29.82 5.94
C GLY A 113 -21.54 28.95 6.54
N ASN A 114 -20.96 29.31 7.69
CA ASN A 114 -19.93 28.50 8.33
C ASN A 114 -20.53 27.30 9.07
N LEU A 115 -19.81 26.19 9.12
CA LEU A 115 -20.06 25.12 10.07
C LEU A 115 -19.86 25.64 11.49
N VAL A 116 -20.69 25.15 12.41
CA VAL A 116 -20.66 25.55 13.83
C VAL A 116 -20.57 24.29 14.67
N ALA A 117 -19.67 24.29 15.64
CA ALA A 117 -19.65 23.21 16.64
C ALA A 117 -20.96 23.16 17.43
N ASN A 118 -21.43 21.95 17.74
CA ASN A 118 -22.57 21.80 18.65
C ASN A 118 -22.16 22.24 20.05
N SER A 119 -22.70 23.38 20.51
CA SER A 119 -22.33 23.99 21.79
C SER A 119 -22.67 23.13 23.02
N GLY A 120 -23.57 22.15 22.88
CA GLY A 120 -23.85 21.18 23.94
C GLY A 120 -22.81 20.08 24.06
N LYS A 121 -22.07 19.82 22.98
CA LYS A 121 -21.01 18.81 22.92
C LYS A 121 -19.60 19.42 22.99
N PHE A 122 -19.42 20.57 22.36
CA PHE A 122 -18.16 21.31 22.25
C PHE A 122 -18.38 22.76 22.70
N PRO A 123 -18.54 23.02 24.02
CA PRO A 123 -18.88 24.33 24.56
C PRO A 123 -17.80 25.38 24.28
N ASP A 124 -16.52 25.01 24.26
CA ASP A 124 -15.39 25.91 24.00
C ASP A 124 -15.00 25.93 22.51
N GLY A 125 -15.62 25.06 21.69
CA GLY A 125 -15.46 24.95 20.24
C GLY A 125 -14.22 24.18 19.79
N ILE A 126 -14.20 23.81 18.50
CA ILE A 126 -13.17 22.92 17.92
C ILE A 126 -11.75 23.52 18.04
N ALA A 127 -11.59 24.83 17.94
CA ALA A 127 -10.28 25.47 18.08
C ALA A 127 -9.68 25.28 19.50
N ALA A 128 -10.50 25.27 20.55
CA ALA A 128 -10.07 25.00 21.92
C ALA A 128 -9.59 23.56 22.05
N VAL A 129 -10.34 22.60 21.52
CA VAL A 129 -9.97 21.18 21.46
C VAL A 129 -8.65 20.99 20.70
N ALA A 130 -8.49 21.65 19.53
CA ALA A 130 -7.24 21.59 18.77
C ALA A 130 -6.05 22.10 19.59
N ASN A 131 -6.20 23.22 20.26
CA ASN A 131 -5.15 23.77 21.13
C ASN A 131 -4.79 22.82 22.27
N TYR A 132 -5.79 22.17 22.88
CA TYR A 132 -5.55 21.19 23.93
C TYR A 132 -4.78 19.97 23.39
N VAL A 133 -5.23 19.38 22.30
CA VAL A 133 -4.59 18.23 21.65
C VAL A 133 -3.15 18.57 21.25
N HIS A 134 -2.92 19.75 20.68
CA HIS A 134 -1.58 20.24 20.33
C HIS A 134 -0.69 20.46 21.56
N SER A 135 -1.25 20.90 22.69
CA SER A 135 -0.49 21.07 23.93
C SER A 135 0.11 19.77 24.45
N LEU A 136 -0.47 18.63 24.08
CA LEU A 136 0.01 17.28 24.36
C LEU A 136 1.00 16.75 23.28
N GLY A 137 1.27 17.54 22.23
CA GLY A 137 2.10 17.11 21.08
C GLY A 137 1.41 16.14 20.13
N LEU A 138 0.08 16.07 20.18
CA LEU A 138 -0.77 15.30 19.28
C LEU A 138 -1.37 16.21 18.20
N LYS A 139 -2.08 15.65 17.24
CA LYS A 139 -2.72 16.32 16.10
C LYS A 139 -4.22 16.09 16.13
N LEU A 140 -5.01 17.14 15.80
CA LEU A 140 -6.46 17.01 15.73
C LEU A 140 -6.92 16.71 14.31
N GLY A 141 -7.76 15.68 14.14
CA GLY A 141 -8.54 15.44 12.94
C GLY A 141 -10.00 15.80 13.11
N ILE A 142 -10.68 16.03 12.00
CA ILE A 142 -12.11 16.32 11.95
C ILE A 142 -12.77 15.56 10.79
N TYR A 143 -14.08 15.41 10.85
CA TYR A 143 -14.91 14.78 9.84
C TYR A 143 -15.76 15.80 9.09
N GLU A 144 -15.95 15.56 7.81
CA GLU A 144 -16.94 16.19 6.94
C GLU A 144 -17.41 15.23 5.84
N ASP A 145 -18.30 15.69 4.96
CA ASP A 145 -18.88 14.90 3.88
C ASP A 145 -18.92 15.73 2.58
N THR A 146 -18.58 15.14 1.46
CA THR A 146 -18.62 15.79 0.14
C THR A 146 -20.03 16.11 -0.34
N GLY A 147 -21.05 15.52 0.28
CA GLY A 147 -22.46 15.70 -0.09
C GLY A 147 -23.10 16.94 0.50
N THR A 148 -24.42 17.04 0.35
CA THR A 148 -25.22 18.14 0.90
C THR A 148 -25.47 18.00 2.39
N ALA A 149 -25.30 16.78 2.92
CA ALA A 149 -25.39 16.47 4.33
C ALA A 149 -24.49 15.27 4.66
N THR A 150 -24.01 15.20 5.91
CA THR A 150 -23.24 14.07 6.43
C THR A 150 -24.09 12.80 6.50
N CYS A 151 -23.45 11.66 6.78
CA CYS A 151 -24.16 10.39 6.95
C CYS A 151 -25.17 10.43 8.09
N ALA A 152 -24.91 11.20 9.16
CA ALA A 152 -25.84 11.43 10.25
C ALA A 152 -26.84 12.59 9.99
N GLY A 153 -26.78 13.26 8.84
CA GLY A 153 -27.74 14.28 8.42
C GLY A 153 -27.42 15.70 8.86
N TYR A 154 -26.18 15.99 9.23
CA TYR A 154 -25.67 17.35 9.48
C TYR A 154 -25.25 18.04 8.17
N PRO A 155 -24.98 19.37 8.15
CA PRO A 155 -24.60 20.05 6.93
C PRO A 155 -23.29 19.51 6.35
N GLY A 156 -23.28 19.08 5.09
CA GLY A 156 -22.10 18.66 4.35
C GLY A 156 -21.42 19.80 3.60
N SER A 157 -20.25 19.54 3.01
CA SER A 157 -19.38 20.54 2.35
C SER A 157 -19.76 20.88 0.92
N TYR A 158 -20.75 20.21 0.31
CA TYR A 158 -21.12 20.47 -1.09
C TYR A 158 -21.40 21.96 -1.36
N GLY A 159 -20.56 22.58 -2.20
CA GLY A 159 -20.63 24.02 -2.53
C GLY A 159 -20.04 24.95 -1.46
N HIS A 160 -19.49 24.41 -0.37
CA HIS A 160 -18.86 25.13 0.72
C HIS A 160 -17.39 24.74 0.95
N GLU A 161 -16.78 23.93 0.09
CA GLU A 161 -15.47 23.29 0.28
C GLU A 161 -14.39 24.32 0.63
N GLN A 162 -14.38 25.48 -0.06
CA GLN A 162 -13.42 26.57 0.19
C GLN A 162 -13.64 27.25 1.55
N GLN A 163 -14.89 27.35 1.98
CA GLN A 163 -15.26 27.95 3.25
C GLN A 163 -14.88 27.04 4.41
N ASP A 164 -15.22 25.76 4.29
CA ASP A 164 -14.99 24.75 5.32
C ASP A 164 -13.49 24.48 5.48
N ALA A 165 -12.73 24.33 4.38
CA ALA A 165 -11.28 24.18 4.43
C ALA A 165 -10.59 25.35 5.17
N ARG A 166 -11.00 26.61 4.90
CA ARG A 166 -10.47 27.76 5.64
C ARG A 166 -10.84 27.73 7.11
N LEU A 167 -12.04 27.29 7.42
CA LEU A 167 -12.51 27.17 8.80
C LEU A 167 -11.68 26.11 9.56
N PHE A 168 -11.50 24.92 8.99
CA PHE A 168 -10.67 23.86 9.55
C PHE A 168 -9.22 24.32 9.75
N ALA A 169 -8.65 25.00 8.77
CA ALA A 169 -7.31 25.56 8.89
C ALA A 169 -7.23 26.61 10.03
N SER A 170 -8.25 27.46 10.18
CA SER A 170 -8.32 28.48 11.26
C SER A 170 -8.44 27.86 12.66
N TRP A 171 -9.06 26.68 12.77
CA TRP A 171 -9.18 25.94 14.02
C TRP A 171 -7.93 25.13 14.37
N GLY A 172 -7.00 25.00 13.43
CA GLY A 172 -5.79 24.21 13.68
C GLY A 172 -5.96 22.72 13.41
N VAL A 173 -6.90 22.33 12.54
CA VAL A 173 -7.08 20.93 12.13
C VAL A 173 -5.88 20.42 11.32
N ASP A 174 -5.45 19.18 11.55
CA ASP A 174 -4.30 18.52 10.93
C ASP A 174 -4.67 17.34 10.02
N TYR A 175 -5.93 16.88 10.10
CA TYR A 175 -6.44 15.73 9.35
C TYR A 175 -7.93 15.93 9.04
N LEU A 176 -8.35 15.65 7.82
CA LEU A 176 -9.76 15.67 7.42
C LEU A 176 -10.16 14.28 6.92
N LYS A 177 -11.15 13.66 7.55
CA LYS A 177 -11.92 12.54 6.99
C LYS A 177 -13.12 13.13 6.26
N GLU A 178 -13.18 12.89 4.95
CA GLU A 178 -14.25 13.38 4.08
C GLU A 178 -15.05 12.19 3.57
N ASP A 179 -16.33 12.15 3.91
CA ASP A 179 -17.23 11.02 3.62
C ASP A 179 -17.97 11.17 2.28
N TRP A 180 -18.87 10.24 1.97
CA TRP A 180 -19.55 10.08 0.68
C TRP A 180 -21.05 9.82 0.84
N CYS A 181 -21.75 10.57 1.69
CA CYS A 181 -23.19 10.48 1.90
C CYS A 181 -23.93 11.62 1.21
N ASN A 182 -25.21 11.44 0.95
CA ASN A 182 -26.12 12.49 0.44
C ASN A 182 -25.58 13.27 -0.78
N ILE A 183 -24.91 12.58 -1.68
CA ILE A 183 -24.32 13.16 -2.90
C ILE A 183 -25.43 13.63 -3.84
N PRO A 184 -25.40 14.88 -4.32
CA PRO A 184 -26.40 15.43 -5.22
C PRO A 184 -26.16 14.97 -6.68
N PHE A 185 -26.27 13.67 -6.94
CA PHE A 185 -26.01 13.10 -8.28
C PHE A 185 -26.83 13.77 -9.41
N GLY A 186 -27.98 14.37 -9.07
CA GLY A 186 -28.81 15.13 -10.03
C GLY A 186 -28.07 16.30 -10.68
N ASP A 187 -27.11 16.90 -9.98
CA ASP A 187 -26.31 18.03 -10.46
C ASP A 187 -25.19 17.59 -11.42
N PHE A 188 -24.94 16.27 -11.53
CA PHE A 188 -23.88 15.65 -12.32
C PHE A 188 -24.42 14.75 -13.43
N SER A 189 -25.46 15.22 -14.14
CA SER A 189 -26.14 14.44 -15.18
C SER A 189 -25.16 13.87 -16.22
N GLY A 190 -25.22 12.56 -16.45
CA GLY A 190 -24.37 11.85 -17.41
C GLY A 190 -22.97 11.46 -16.91
N GLN A 191 -22.64 11.76 -15.67
CA GLN A 191 -21.38 11.32 -15.05
C GLN A 191 -21.57 10.02 -14.27
N SER A 192 -20.53 9.17 -14.23
CA SER A 192 -20.49 8.02 -13.34
C SER A 192 -20.22 8.47 -11.89
N HIS A 193 -20.53 7.64 -10.89
CA HIS A 193 -20.21 7.91 -9.49
C HIS A 193 -18.70 8.18 -9.30
N GLN A 194 -17.83 7.44 -10.00
CA GLN A 194 -16.39 7.69 -9.98
C GLN A 194 -16.04 9.10 -10.48
N GLN A 195 -16.64 9.56 -11.57
CA GLN A 195 -16.38 10.91 -12.09
C GLN A 195 -16.87 12.00 -11.13
N VAL A 196 -18.01 11.77 -10.47
CA VAL A 196 -18.55 12.67 -9.45
C VAL A 196 -17.59 12.70 -8.24
N ALA A 197 -17.15 11.53 -7.77
CA ALA A 197 -16.19 11.43 -6.66
C ALA A 197 -14.86 12.15 -6.99
N GLN A 198 -14.29 11.90 -8.17
CA GLN A 198 -13.10 12.62 -8.63
C GLN A 198 -13.30 14.13 -8.59
N THR A 199 -14.46 14.61 -9.00
CA THR A 199 -14.77 16.04 -9.01
C THR A 199 -14.85 16.60 -7.60
N LEU A 200 -15.62 15.98 -6.71
CA LEU A 200 -15.91 16.51 -5.37
C LEU A 200 -14.67 16.43 -4.47
N TYR A 201 -14.01 15.30 -4.38
CA TYR A 201 -12.79 15.17 -3.59
C TYR A 201 -11.64 16.06 -4.12
N THR A 202 -11.56 16.26 -5.44
CA THR A 202 -10.60 17.23 -6.01
C THR A 202 -10.90 18.66 -5.56
N ARG A 203 -12.18 19.07 -5.48
CA ARG A 203 -12.55 20.39 -4.96
C ARG A 203 -12.10 20.57 -3.52
N MET A 204 -12.34 19.58 -2.65
CA MET A 204 -11.89 19.66 -1.25
C MET A 204 -10.37 19.66 -1.14
N ARG A 205 -9.65 18.80 -1.90
CA ARG A 205 -8.18 18.83 -1.97
C ARG A 205 -7.65 20.23 -2.32
N ASP A 206 -8.21 20.85 -3.37
CA ASP A 206 -7.78 22.18 -3.83
C ASP A 206 -8.12 23.26 -2.78
N ALA A 207 -9.26 23.12 -2.12
CA ALA A 207 -9.66 23.96 -1.01
C ALA A 207 -8.67 23.88 0.16
N LEU A 208 -8.33 22.67 0.61
CA LEU A 208 -7.35 22.44 1.67
C LEU A 208 -5.98 22.99 1.29
N SER A 209 -5.51 22.72 0.08
CA SER A 209 -4.23 23.23 -0.44
C SER A 209 -4.17 24.76 -0.42
N SER A 210 -5.28 25.43 -0.77
CA SER A 210 -5.36 26.89 -0.82
C SER A 210 -5.22 27.58 0.55
N THR A 211 -5.42 26.83 1.65
CA THR A 211 -5.28 27.37 3.01
C THR A 211 -3.83 27.55 3.43
N GLY A 212 -2.90 26.86 2.81
CA GLY A 212 -1.49 26.81 3.20
C GLY A 212 -1.21 26.00 4.48
N ARG A 213 -2.24 25.47 5.17
CA ARG A 213 -2.06 24.59 6.32
C ARG A 213 -1.86 23.14 5.85
N PRO A 214 -0.87 22.40 6.40
CA PRO A 214 -0.70 20.99 6.09
C PRO A 214 -1.77 20.16 6.80
N ILE A 215 -2.81 19.74 6.04
CA ILE A 215 -3.90 18.89 6.51
C ILE A 215 -3.84 17.59 5.74
N ALA A 216 -3.68 16.45 6.45
CA ALA A 216 -3.74 15.13 5.84
C ALA A 216 -5.17 14.86 5.39
N PHE A 217 -5.33 14.41 4.14
CA PHE A 217 -6.65 14.23 3.54
C PHE A 217 -6.98 12.75 3.39
N SER A 218 -8.07 12.32 4.01
CA SER A 218 -8.61 10.96 4.01
C SER A 218 -9.97 10.92 3.34
N MET A 219 -10.09 10.15 2.27
CA MET A 219 -11.34 9.92 1.56
C MET A 219 -12.06 8.69 2.10
N CYS A 220 -13.35 8.81 2.40
CA CYS A 220 -14.16 7.72 2.92
C CYS A 220 -15.34 7.40 1.99
N ASN A 221 -15.13 6.58 0.98
CA ASN A 221 -16.16 6.19 0.02
C ASN A 221 -16.16 4.68 -0.32
N GLY A 222 -15.62 3.85 0.57
CA GLY A 222 -15.42 2.42 0.35
C GLY A 222 -16.70 1.61 0.14
N TRP A 223 -17.86 2.11 0.58
CA TRP A 223 -19.15 1.44 0.38
C TRP A 223 -19.70 1.56 -1.05
N ASP A 224 -19.27 2.54 -1.84
CA ASP A 224 -19.63 2.65 -3.27
C ASP A 224 -18.59 1.96 -4.15
N SER A 225 -18.78 0.68 -4.39
CA SER A 225 -17.86 -0.15 -5.18
C SER A 225 -17.64 0.34 -6.63
N SER A 226 -18.46 1.27 -7.13
CA SER A 226 -18.31 1.85 -8.47
C SER A 226 -17.28 2.99 -8.50
N VAL A 227 -16.88 3.54 -7.36
CA VAL A 227 -15.93 4.65 -7.25
C VAL A 227 -14.49 4.20 -7.39
N GLN A 228 -14.12 3.05 -6.79
CA GLN A 228 -12.79 2.44 -6.86
C GLN A 228 -11.64 3.46 -6.66
N PRO A 229 -11.52 4.09 -5.48
CA PRO A 229 -10.60 5.20 -5.25
C PRO A 229 -9.13 4.83 -5.45
N TRP A 230 -8.74 3.59 -5.19
CA TRP A 230 -7.38 3.08 -5.40
C TRP A 230 -6.84 3.29 -6.83
N ASN A 231 -7.73 3.38 -7.84
CA ASN A 231 -7.32 3.59 -9.23
C ASN A 231 -6.96 5.04 -9.57
N TRP A 232 -7.34 6.02 -8.73
CA TRP A 232 -7.21 7.44 -9.09
C TRP A 232 -6.92 8.41 -7.94
N ALA A 233 -7.12 8.00 -6.69
CA ALA A 233 -7.08 8.94 -5.56
C ALA A 233 -5.65 9.36 -5.15
N GLY A 234 -4.59 8.67 -5.59
CA GLY A 234 -3.21 8.99 -5.24
C GLY A 234 -2.87 10.49 -5.33
N PRO A 235 -3.13 11.19 -6.45
CA PRO A 235 -2.89 12.64 -6.56
C PRO A 235 -3.94 13.51 -5.84
N VAL A 236 -4.96 12.93 -5.22
CA VAL A 236 -6.08 13.65 -4.60
C VAL A 236 -6.03 13.61 -3.08
N ALA A 237 -5.70 12.46 -2.49
CA ALA A 237 -5.73 12.26 -1.05
C ALA A 237 -4.50 11.48 -0.56
N ASN A 238 -4.24 11.54 0.74
CA ASN A 238 -3.16 10.80 1.38
C ASN A 238 -3.55 9.36 1.72
N LEU A 239 -4.85 9.08 1.84
CA LEU A 239 -5.40 7.75 2.05
C LEU A 239 -6.86 7.70 1.59
N TRP A 240 -7.36 6.51 1.32
CA TRP A 240 -8.73 6.28 0.86
C TRP A 240 -9.26 4.93 1.33
N ARG A 241 -10.52 4.94 1.79
CA ARG A 241 -11.25 3.73 2.17
C ARG A 241 -11.42 2.80 0.97
N THR A 242 -11.07 1.56 1.17
CA THR A 242 -11.19 0.50 0.16
C THR A 242 -12.38 -0.42 0.44
N THR A 243 -12.94 -0.35 1.62
CA THR A 243 -13.91 -1.30 2.18
C THR A 243 -15.14 -0.60 2.74
N VAL A 244 -16.17 -1.37 3.01
CA VAL A 244 -17.32 -0.94 3.82
C VAL A 244 -16.90 -0.75 5.28
N ASP A 245 -17.76 -0.10 6.08
CA ASP A 245 -17.49 0.13 7.49
C ASP A 245 -17.29 -1.17 8.27
N ILE A 246 -16.19 -1.21 9.03
CA ILE A 246 -15.85 -2.33 9.87
C ILE A 246 -16.80 -2.41 11.07
N GLN A 247 -17.09 -3.63 11.49
CA GLN A 247 -17.84 -3.92 12.71
C GLN A 247 -16.93 -4.69 13.67
N PRO A 248 -17.11 -4.57 15.00
CA PRO A 248 -16.23 -5.17 16.00
C PRO A 248 -16.40 -6.69 16.09
N ASN A 249 -16.14 -7.39 15.00
CA ASN A 249 -16.17 -8.85 14.92
C ASN A 249 -15.27 -9.38 13.82
N PHE A 250 -14.81 -10.63 14.01
CA PHE A 250 -13.87 -11.31 13.11
C PHE A 250 -14.34 -11.37 11.64
N THR A 251 -15.62 -11.62 11.41
CA THR A 251 -16.15 -11.73 10.04
C THR A 251 -16.04 -10.42 9.28
N SER A 252 -16.32 -9.30 9.93
CA SER A 252 -16.18 -7.97 9.32
C SER A 252 -14.72 -7.64 9.03
N MET A 253 -13.83 -7.87 10.00
CA MET A 253 -12.39 -7.70 9.85
C MET A 253 -11.85 -8.54 8.68
N LEU A 254 -12.26 -9.81 8.60
CA LEU A 254 -11.85 -10.72 7.53
C LEU A 254 -12.33 -10.25 6.15
N ASN A 255 -13.56 -9.74 6.04
CA ASN A 255 -14.07 -9.20 4.77
C ASN A 255 -13.25 -7.98 4.32
N ASN A 256 -12.91 -7.08 5.23
CA ASN A 256 -12.10 -5.90 4.92
C ASN A 256 -10.66 -6.28 4.54
N PHE A 257 -10.08 -7.26 5.23
CA PHE A 257 -8.79 -7.86 4.84
C PHE A 257 -8.81 -8.39 3.40
N HIS A 258 -9.80 -9.21 3.04
CA HIS A 258 -9.90 -9.82 1.71
C HIS A 258 -10.02 -8.79 0.58
N VAL A 259 -10.67 -7.66 0.81
CA VAL A 259 -10.75 -6.58 -0.18
C VAL A 259 -9.40 -5.88 -0.30
N ASN A 260 -8.78 -5.52 0.83
CA ASN A 260 -7.60 -4.65 0.86
C ASN A 260 -6.31 -5.36 0.46
N VAL A 261 -6.17 -6.66 0.77
CA VAL A 261 -4.93 -7.42 0.51
C VAL A 261 -4.55 -7.47 -0.97
N GLY A 262 -5.54 -7.44 -1.85
CA GLY A 262 -5.34 -7.44 -3.31
C GLY A 262 -4.92 -6.09 -3.92
N LEU A 263 -4.82 -5.02 -3.14
CA LEU A 263 -4.62 -3.66 -3.62
C LEU A 263 -3.19 -3.13 -3.43
N ALA A 264 -2.21 -4.00 -3.18
CA ALA A 264 -0.84 -3.62 -2.85
C ALA A 264 -0.16 -2.69 -3.87
N ASP A 265 -0.48 -2.86 -5.16
CA ASP A 265 0.11 -2.05 -6.25
C ASP A 265 -0.39 -0.60 -6.27
N HIS A 266 -1.40 -0.26 -5.46
CA HIS A 266 -2.01 1.06 -5.43
C HIS A 266 -1.55 1.92 -4.24
N ALA A 267 -0.85 1.32 -3.27
CA ALA A 267 -0.39 2.00 -2.06
C ALA A 267 1.11 2.32 -2.09
N GLY A 268 1.48 3.40 -1.42
CA GLY A 268 2.86 3.82 -1.25
C GLY A 268 2.98 5.08 -0.38
N PRO A 269 4.20 5.59 -0.16
CA PRO A 269 4.41 6.77 0.68
C PRO A 269 3.56 7.97 0.28
N GLY A 270 2.73 8.44 1.20
CA GLY A 270 1.80 9.57 0.98
C GLY A 270 0.49 9.19 0.28
N ALA A 271 0.23 7.89 0.02
CA ALA A 271 -0.93 7.39 -0.70
C ALA A 271 -1.27 5.97 -0.22
N TRP A 272 -2.23 5.82 0.70
CA TRP A 272 -2.47 4.56 1.40
C TRP A 272 -3.87 4.00 1.17
N ASN A 273 -3.94 2.68 0.98
CA ASN A 273 -5.19 1.93 1.07
C ASN A 273 -5.63 1.85 2.53
N ASP A 274 -6.88 2.17 2.79
CA ASP A 274 -7.47 2.18 4.13
C ASP A 274 -8.58 1.12 4.23
N PRO A 275 -8.32 -0.02 4.90
CA PRO A 275 -9.33 -1.06 5.12
C PRO A 275 -10.29 -0.75 6.26
N ASP A 276 -10.30 0.46 6.77
CA ASP A 276 -10.98 0.99 7.94
C ASP A 276 -10.20 0.83 9.25
N MET A 277 -10.77 1.39 10.31
CA MET A 277 -10.20 1.46 11.65
C MET A 277 -9.88 0.08 12.23
N LEU A 278 -9.02 0.07 13.24
CA LEU A 278 -8.77 -1.08 14.10
C LEU A 278 -9.88 -1.21 15.16
N GLU A 279 -10.22 -2.45 15.50
CA GLU A 279 -11.20 -2.79 16.53
C GLU A 279 -10.57 -3.47 17.74
N ILE A 280 -9.34 -3.08 18.11
CA ILE A 280 -8.55 -3.74 19.16
C ILE A 280 -9.18 -3.55 20.53
N GLY A 281 -9.68 -4.65 21.09
CA GLY A 281 -10.37 -4.62 22.39
C GLY A 281 -11.83 -4.17 22.34
N ASN A 282 -12.39 -4.01 21.15
CA ASN A 282 -13.78 -3.57 20.92
C ASN A 282 -14.68 -4.71 20.40
N GLY A 283 -14.59 -5.91 21.00
CA GLY A 283 -15.51 -7.01 20.72
C GLY A 283 -14.87 -8.30 20.22
N MET A 284 -13.70 -8.24 19.59
CA MET A 284 -12.94 -9.42 19.16
C MET A 284 -12.14 -10.04 20.32
N THR A 285 -11.79 -11.31 20.19
CA THR A 285 -10.92 -12.01 21.14
C THR A 285 -9.47 -11.49 21.09
N ALA A 286 -8.67 -11.78 22.10
CA ALA A 286 -7.25 -11.39 22.11
C ALA A 286 -6.47 -11.96 20.91
N THR A 287 -6.82 -13.16 20.46
CA THR A 287 -6.21 -13.79 19.27
C THR A 287 -6.60 -13.06 17.99
N GLU A 288 -7.86 -12.69 17.84
CA GLU A 288 -8.36 -11.95 16.69
C GLU A 288 -7.81 -10.51 16.65
N ASN A 289 -7.73 -9.84 17.80
CA ASN A 289 -7.07 -8.53 17.92
C ASN A 289 -5.60 -8.57 17.46
N GLN A 290 -4.87 -9.61 17.84
CA GLN A 290 -3.49 -9.83 17.38
C GLN A 290 -3.42 -10.08 15.87
N ALA A 291 -4.38 -10.83 15.32
CA ALA A 291 -4.47 -11.10 13.89
C ALA A 291 -4.76 -9.81 13.11
N GLU A 292 -5.76 -9.03 13.53
CA GLU A 292 -6.09 -7.74 12.90
C GLU A 292 -4.88 -6.81 12.87
N PHE A 293 -4.23 -6.59 13.99
CA PHE A 293 -3.07 -5.70 14.08
C PHE A 293 -1.89 -6.18 13.21
N SER A 294 -1.67 -7.51 13.14
CA SER A 294 -0.65 -8.09 12.26
C SER A 294 -0.98 -7.88 10.78
N LEU A 295 -2.24 -8.07 10.39
CA LEU A 295 -2.69 -7.92 9.00
C LEU A 295 -2.67 -6.47 8.56
N TRP A 296 -3.16 -5.51 9.39
CA TRP A 296 -3.10 -4.09 9.08
C TRP A 296 -1.65 -3.62 8.93
N ALA A 297 -0.77 -3.99 9.85
CA ALA A 297 0.66 -3.66 9.76
C ALA A 297 1.35 -4.27 8.52
N GLU A 298 1.03 -5.50 8.18
CA GLU A 298 1.55 -6.15 6.98
C GLU A 298 1.04 -5.45 5.70
N MET A 299 -0.23 -5.02 5.70
CA MET A 299 -0.82 -4.28 4.59
C MET A 299 -0.41 -2.80 4.52
N ALA A 300 0.41 -2.29 5.44
CA ALA A 300 0.73 -0.86 5.55
C ALA A 300 -0.55 0.01 5.59
N ALA A 301 -1.53 -0.45 6.34
CA ALA A 301 -2.81 0.23 6.50
C ALA A 301 -2.73 1.29 7.61
N PRO A 302 -3.52 2.37 7.57
CA PRO A 302 -3.60 3.30 8.68
C PRO A 302 -3.92 2.59 10.00
N LEU A 303 -3.12 2.80 11.03
CA LEU A 303 -3.36 2.25 12.37
C LEU A 303 -4.19 3.26 13.18
N ILE A 304 -5.45 3.44 12.80
CA ILE A 304 -6.42 4.30 13.48
C ILE A 304 -7.32 3.41 14.34
N GLU A 305 -7.23 3.53 15.66
CA GLU A 305 -8.02 2.74 16.61
C GLU A 305 -9.44 3.28 16.76
N GLY A 306 -10.45 2.44 16.63
CA GLY A 306 -11.88 2.79 16.79
C GLY A 306 -12.45 2.54 18.18
N GLY A 307 -11.70 1.90 19.08
CA GLY A 307 -12.16 1.49 20.40
C GLY A 307 -12.05 2.58 21.47
N ASN A 308 -12.45 2.22 22.70
CA ASN A 308 -12.37 3.11 23.87
C ASN A 308 -10.94 3.18 24.42
N LEU A 309 -10.28 4.32 24.26
CA LEU A 309 -8.92 4.58 24.75
C LEU A 309 -8.84 5.38 26.08
N VAL A 310 -9.95 5.82 26.63
CA VAL A 310 -9.96 6.55 27.92
C VAL A 310 -9.48 5.62 29.05
N ASN A 311 -9.94 4.37 29.05
CA ASN A 311 -9.52 3.34 30.01
C ASN A 311 -9.33 1.99 29.30
N PRO A 312 -8.35 1.86 28.41
CA PRO A 312 -8.14 0.62 27.67
C PRO A 312 -7.58 -0.46 28.60
N GLY A 313 -7.98 -1.70 28.36
CA GLY A 313 -7.39 -2.85 29.06
C GLY A 313 -5.89 -3.00 28.76
N SER A 314 -5.15 -3.62 29.67
CA SER A 314 -3.72 -3.86 29.47
C SER A 314 -3.42 -4.73 28.25
N SER A 315 -4.31 -5.68 27.90
CA SER A 315 -4.24 -6.49 26.69
C SER A 315 -4.37 -5.65 25.42
N THR A 316 -5.32 -4.71 25.38
CA THR A 316 -5.48 -3.74 24.29
C THR A 316 -4.23 -2.91 24.09
N LEU A 317 -3.71 -2.31 25.17
CA LEU A 317 -2.47 -1.52 25.10
C LEU A 317 -1.26 -2.35 24.65
N SER A 318 -1.15 -3.60 25.08
CA SER A 318 -0.03 -4.46 24.68
C SER A 318 -0.03 -4.75 23.19
N VAL A 319 -1.20 -4.81 22.54
CA VAL A 319 -1.33 -4.93 21.08
C VAL A 319 -0.98 -3.60 20.43
N LEU A 320 -1.69 -2.52 20.78
CA LEU A 320 -1.55 -1.20 20.15
C LEU A 320 -0.15 -0.58 20.31
N THR A 321 0.63 -0.98 21.32
CA THR A 321 1.97 -0.45 21.55
C THR A 321 3.09 -1.43 21.22
N ASN A 322 2.81 -2.51 20.49
CA ASN A 322 3.84 -3.44 20.03
C ASN A 322 4.73 -2.80 18.98
N LYS A 323 5.88 -2.28 19.42
CA LYS A 323 6.82 -1.56 18.55
C LYS A 323 7.40 -2.41 17.42
N ALA A 324 7.48 -3.73 17.59
CA ALA A 324 8.04 -4.61 16.57
C ALA A 324 7.07 -4.75 15.38
N VAL A 325 5.78 -4.86 15.66
CA VAL A 325 4.72 -4.90 14.62
C VAL A 325 4.53 -3.52 14.00
N ILE A 326 4.47 -2.45 14.81
CA ILE A 326 4.40 -1.06 14.33
C ILE A 326 5.57 -0.73 13.39
N ALA A 327 6.79 -1.21 13.68
CA ALA A 327 7.94 -0.99 12.82
C ALA A 327 7.81 -1.65 11.43
N VAL A 328 6.98 -2.67 11.29
CA VAL A 328 6.64 -3.25 9.98
C VAL A 328 5.68 -2.34 9.24
N ASP A 329 4.64 -1.84 9.93
CA ASP A 329 3.68 -0.88 9.34
C ASP A 329 4.39 0.38 8.85
N GLN A 330 5.21 0.97 9.71
CA GLN A 330 5.90 2.24 9.51
C GLN A 330 7.23 2.11 8.75
N ASP A 331 7.50 0.95 8.12
CA ASP A 331 8.74 0.75 7.37
C ASP A 331 8.88 1.74 6.21
N SER A 332 10.05 2.39 6.13
CA SER A 332 10.31 3.48 5.19
C SER A 332 10.31 3.08 3.71
N LEU A 333 10.35 1.78 3.39
CA LEU A 333 10.15 1.32 2.02
C LEU A 333 8.72 1.62 1.52
N GLY A 334 7.76 1.76 2.46
CA GLY A 334 6.38 2.14 2.16
C GLY A 334 5.64 1.16 1.26
N LYS A 335 5.94 -0.13 1.34
CA LYS A 335 5.28 -1.16 0.55
C LYS A 335 4.20 -1.86 1.37
N GLN A 336 3.03 -2.03 0.77
CA GLN A 336 2.02 -2.95 1.29
C GLN A 336 2.49 -4.39 1.04
N GLY A 337 2.31 -5.27 2.03
CA GLY A 337 2.56 -6.71 1.88
C GLY A 337 1.61 -7.36 0.89
N THR A 338 2.07 -8.41 0.24
CA THR A 338 1.30 -9.16 -0.76
C THR A 338 0.99 -10.57 -0.28
N GLN A 339 -0.13 -11.11 -0.75
CA GLN A 339 -0.52 -12.50 -0.47
C GLN A 339 0.33 -13.45 -1.32
N VAL A 340 1.20 -14.22 -0.67
CA VAL A 340 2.07 -15.23 -1.29
C VAL A 340 1.31 -16.50 -1.61
N SER A 341 0.39 -16.88 -0.72
CA SER A 341 -0.53 -17.99 -0.92
C SER A 341 -1.79 -17.83 -0.09
N SER A 342 -2.89 -18.38 -0.60
CA SER A 342 -4.17 -18.52 0.09
C SER A 342 -4.80 -19.85 -0.31
N ALA A 343 -5.01 -20.73 0.64
CA ALA A 343 -5.62 -22.03 0.39
C ALA A 343 -6.36 -22.53 1.62
N SER A 344 -7.62 -22.86 1.46
CA SER A 344 -8.46 -23.47 2.52
C SER A 344 -8.53 -22.64 3.81
N GLY A 345 -8.54 -21.31 3.69
CA GLY A 345 -8.56 -20.38 4.83
C GLY A 345 -7.22 -20.29 5.56
N HIS A 346 -6.13 -20.58 4.89
CA HIS A 346 -4.76 -20.39 5.38
C HIS A 346 -4.02 -19.46 4.44
N ASP A 347 -3.60 -18.31 4.94
CA ASP A 347 -2.94 -17.27 4.17
C ASP A 347 -1.49 -17.09 4.59
N VAL A 348 -0.68 -16.79 3.62
CA VAL A 348 0.70 -16.33 3.82
C VAL A 348 0.85 -14.98 3.13
N LEU A 349 1.23 -13.98 3.90
CA LEU A 349 1.58 -12.67 3.36
C LEU A 349 3.07 -12.44 3.53
N ALA A 350 3.63 -11.61 2.66
CA ALA A 350 5.03 -11.18 2.77
C ALA A 350 5.17 -9.71 2.38
N LYS A 351 5.92 -8.96 3.20
CA LYS A 351 6.21 -7.54 3.02
C LYS A 351 7.71 -7.32 3.04
N PRO A 352 8.31 -6.82 1.94
CA PRO A 352 9.72 -6.43 1.95
C PRO A 352 9.91 -5.21 2.85
N LEU A 353 11.01 -5.17 3.59
CA LEU A 353 11.39 -4.08 4.48
C LEU A 353 12.62 -3.34 3.95
N ALA A 354 12.74 -2.06 4.28
CA ALA A 354 13.82 -1.18 3.79
C ALA A 354 15.24 -1.71 4.07
N ASN A 355 15.41 -2.45 5.16
CA ASN A 355 16.70 -3.02 5.54
C ASN A 355 17.03 -4.37 4.85
N GLY A 356 16.18 -4.81 3.92
CA GLY A 356 16.33 -6.08 3.22
C GLY A 356 15.81 -7.31 3.96
N ASP A 357 15.19 -7.16 5.13
CA ASP A 357 14.41 -8.23 5.76
C ASP A 357 13.04 -8.36 5.08
N VAL A 358 12.30 -9.39 5.43
CA VAL A 358 10.91 -9.59 5.00
C VAL A 358 10.07 -9.85 6.23
N SER A 359 8.96 -9.11 6.37
CA SER A 359 7.88 -9.50 7.28
C SER A 359 7.06 -10.61 6.65
N VAL A 360 6.61 -11.56 7.45
CA VAL A 360 5.77 -12.69 7.03
C VAL A 360 4.65 -12.88 8.03
N VAL A 361 3.43 -12.85 7.54
CA VAL A 361 2.25 -13.23 8.34
C VAL A 361 1.74 -14.58 7.86
N LEU A 362 1.61 -15.52 8.80
CA LEU A 362 0.92 -16.77 8.63
C LEU A 362 -0.44 -16.62 9.32
N PHE A 363 -1.51 -16.55 8.55
CA PHE A 363 -2.86 -16.25 9.04
C PHE A 363 -3.80 -17.44 8.86
N ASN A 364 -4.60 -17.71 9.87
CA ASN A 364 -5.55 -18.82 9.91
C ASN A 364 -6.98 -18.28 10.08
N GLU A 365 -7.74 -18.30 9.00
CA GLU A 365 -9.15 -17.90 8.99
C GLU A 365 -10.09 -18.94 9.62
N THR A 366 -9.59 -20.18 9.81
CA THR A 366 -10.45 -21.32 10.20
C THR A 366 -10.70 -21.36 11.71
N GLY A 367 -11.77 -22.02 12.11
CA GLY A 367 -12.15 -22.18 13.53
C GLY A 367 -11.33 -23.25 14.30
N SER A 368 -10.20 -23.72 13.77
CA SER A 368 -9.33 -24.69 14.44
C SER A 368 -7.87 -24.38 14.20
N THR A 369 -7.01 -24.73 15.17
CA THR A 369 -5.56 -24.55 15.03
C THR A 369 -5.02 -25.33 13.83
N ALA A 370 -4.17 -24.70 13.03
CA ALA A 370 -3.53 -25.28 11.85
C ALA A 370 -2.03 -25.02 11.81
N THR A 371 -1.28 -25.93 11.18
CA THR A 371 0.11 -25.65 10.83
C THR A 371 0.15 -24.97 9.46
N ILE A 372 0.62 -23.74 9.41
CA ILE A 372 0.79 -22.97 8.17
C ILE A 372 2.29 -22.85 7.89
N SER A 373 2.66 -23.02 6.63
CA SER A 373 4.07 -22.99 6.25
C SER A 373 4.29 -22.36 4.87
N THR A 374 5.45 -21.74 4.73
CA THR A 374 5.97 -21.22 3.47
C THR A 374 7.48 -21.47 3.38
N THR A 375 8.10 -20.93 2.35
CA THR A 375 9.56 -21.04 2.20
C THR A 375 10.20 -19.67 2.03
N ALA A 376 11.48 -19.57 2.37
CA ALA A 376 12.25 -18.35 2.15
C ALA A 376 12.20 -17.89 0.69
N SER A 377 12.27 -18.81 -0.27
CA SER A 377 12.18 -18.46 -1.69
C SER A 377 10.79 -17.95 -2.09
N ALA A 378 9.71 -18.48 -1.51
CA ALA A 378 8.35 -18.04 -1.80
C ALA A 378 8.08 -16.60 -1.34
N ILE A 379 8.76 -16.16 -0.28
CA ILE A 379 8.70 -14.78 0.24
C ILE A 379 9.78 -13.87 -0.37
N GLY A 380 10.40 -14.28 -1.46
CA GLY A 380 11.43 -13.49 -2.15
C GLY A 380 12.81 -13.48 -1.49
N LYS A 381 13.11 -14.36 -0.52
CA LYS A 381 14.43 -14.48 0.11
C LYS A 381 15.25 -15.59 -0.54
N SER A 382 16.52 -15.34 -0.85
CA SER A 382 17.43 -16.29 -1.47
C SER A 382 18.88 -16.11 -0.98
N GLY A 383 19.79 -16.98 -1.41
CA GLY A 383 21.25 -16.76 -1.25
C GLY A 383 21.80 -16.98 0.16
N SER A 384 21.06 -17.62 1.06
CA SER A 384 21.58 -17.96 2.40
C SER A 384 21.41 -19.45 2.70
N SER A 385 22.35 -20.01 3.45
CA SER A 385 22.24 -21.35 4.05
C SER A 385 21.41 -21.37 5.34
N GLY A 386 21.03 -20.19 5.84
CA GLY A 386 20.22 -20.05 7.05
C GLY A 386 19.60 -18.67 7.18
N TYR A 387 18.39 -18.63 7.71
CA TYR A 387 17.62 -17.43 7.98
C TYR A 387 17.26 -17.37 9.46
N THR A 388 17.28 -16.16 10.02
CA THR A 388 16.80 -15.91 11.38
C THR A 388 15.34 -15.47 11.31
N LEU A 389 14.48 -16.16 12.06
CA LEU A 389 13.08 -15.80 12.26
C LEU A 389 12.96 -15.13 13.63
N THR A 390 12.44 -13.94 13.67
CA THR A 390 12.06 -13.25 14.92
C THR A 390 10.55 -13.17 14.98
N ASP A 391 9.93 -13.81 15.94
CA ASP A 391 8.50 -13.67 16.22
C ASP A 391 8.25 -12.26 16.78
N LEU A 392 7.44 -11.45 16.10
CA LEU A 392 7.25 -10.04 16.45
C LEU A 392 6.32 -9.82 17.65
N TRP A 393 5.62 -10.86 18.07
CA TRP A 393 4.77 -10.82 19.26
C TRP A 393 5.51 -11.24 20.54
N THR A 394 6.34 -12.24 20.44
CA THR A 394 7.04 -12.81 21.62
C THR A 394 8.49 -12.34 21.75
N GLY A 395 9.07 -11.82 20.66
CA GLY A 395 10.51 -11.53 20.57
C GLY A 395 11.39 -12.77 20.44
N ALA A 396 10.80 -13.97 20.40
CA ALA A 396 11.56 -15.21 20.30
C ALA A 396 12.25 -15.32 18.94
N THR A 397 13.49 -15.83 18.94
CA THR A 397 14.26 -16.05 17.73
C THR A 397 14.49 -17.54 17.47
N SER A 398 14.48 -17.91 16.21
CA SER A 398 14.84 -19.25 15.74
C SER A 398 15.56 -19.16 14.40
N THR A 399 16.13 -20.26 13.94
CA THR A 399 16.79 -20.32 12.63
C THR A 399 16.18 -21.41 11.77
N THR A 400 16.18 -21.18 10.44
CA THR A 400 15.73 -22.16 9.46
C THR A 400 16.65 -22.17 8.25
N SER A 401 16.76 -23.31 7.59
CA SER A 401 17.44 -23.43 6.28
C SER A 401 16.56 -23.03 5.09
N GLY A 402 15.30 -22.63 5.35
CA GLY A 402 14.41 -22.16 4.28
C GLY A 402 12.92 -22.40 4.52
N THR A 403 12.53 -23.36 5.37
CA THR A 403 11.10 -23.56 5.71
C THR A 403 10.70 -22.63 6.85
N ILE A 404 9.64 -21.87 6.67
CA ILE A 404 9.03 -20.99 7.66
C ILE A 404 7.68 -21.59 8.02
N SER A 405 7.48 -21.98 9.28
CA SER A 405 6.27 -22.68 9.70
C SER A 405 5.90 -22.35 11.14
N ALA A 406 4.60 -22.31 11.40
CA ALA A 406 4.07 -22.14 12.75
C ALA A 406 2.77 -22.92 12.95
N SER A 407 2.49 -23.26 14.21
CA SER A 407 1.15 -23.65 14.65
C SER A 407 0.35 -22.36 14.91
N VAL A 408 -0.64 -22.09 14.08
CA VAL A 408 -1.44 -20.86 14.12
C VAL A 408 -2.79 -21.18 14.73
N PRO A 409 -3.21 -20.53 15.83
CA PRO A 409 -4.50 -20.79 16.46
C PRO A 409 -5.66 -20.43 15.53
N ALA A 410 -6.86 -20.92 15.86
CA ALA A 410 -8.09 -20.52 15.18
C ALA A 410 -8.23 -18.99 15.17
N HIS A 411 -8.56 -18.38 14.01
CA HIS A 411 -8.68 -16.94 13.78
C HIS A 411 -7.42 -16.13 14.15
N GLY A 412 -6.26 -16.80 14.22
CA GLY A 412 -5.02 -16.18 14.69
C GLY A 412 -4.02 -15.91 13.57
N ALA A 413 -3.00 -15.16 13.92
CA ALA A 413 -1.83 -14.92 13.08
C ALA A 413 -0.53 -15.12 13.85
N VAL A 414 0.50 -15.59 13.14
CA VAL A 414 1.89 -15.55 13.60
C VAL A 414 2.65 -14.64 12.65
N MET A 415 3.36 -13.67 13.20
CA MET A 415 4.10 -12.68 12.42
C MET A 415 5.59 -12.77 12.69
N TYR A 416 6.35 -13.03 11.64
CA TYR A 416 7.80 -13.12 11.70
C TYR A 416 8.47 -11.99 10.92
N ARG A 417 9.60 -11.52 11.45
CA ARG A 417 10.64 -10.85 10.67
C ARG A 417 11.69 -11.87 10.26
N VAL A 418 11.92 -12.00 8.96
CA VAL A 418 12.87 -12.95 8.37
C VAL A 418 14.13 -12.21 7.94
N ALA A 419 15.21 -12.39 8.69
CA ALA A 419 16.51 -11.82 8.41
C ALA A 419 17.46 -12.86 7.79
N GLY A 420 18.54 -12.37 7.16
CA GLY A 420 19.50 -13.23 6.46
C GLY A 420 19.09 -13.49 4.99
N GLY A 421 20.03 -13.96 4.19
CA GLY A 421 19.88 -14.05 2.74
C GLY A 421 19.82 -12.67 2.10
N THR A 422 19.69 -12.67 0.79
CA THR A 422 19.28 -11.49 0.04
C THR A 422 17.77 -11.54 -0.14
N THR A 423 17.04 -10.45 0.06
CA THR A 423 15.70 -10.31 -0.51
C THR A 423 15.88 -10.38 -2.03
N GLY A 424 15.12 -11.21 -2.68
CA GLY A 424 14.93 -11.05 -4.11
C GLY A 424 14.40 -9.63 -4.29
N GLY A 425 15.16 -8.79 -4.97
CA GLY A 425 14.93 -7.35 -5.02
C GLY A 425 13.48 -7.01 -5.29
N GLY A 426 13.11 -5.80 -4.93
CA GLY A 426 11.90 -5.15 -5.45
C GLY A 426 11.73 -5.45 -6.94
N PRO A 427 10.54 -5.33 -7.52
CA PRO A 427 10.31 -5.76 -8.90
C PRO A 427 11.53 -5.34 -9.72
N ALA A 428 12.18 -6.35 -10.32
CA ALA A 428 13.37 -6.08 -11.11
C ALA A 428 12.97 -5.10 -12.20
N SER A 429 13.58 -3.92 -12.20
CA SER A 429 13.20 -2.78 -13.02
C SER A 429 14.38 -2.25 -13.79
N GLU A 430 14.13 -1.45 -14.79
CA GLU A 430 15.18 -0.72 -15.49
C GLU A 430 15.79 0.35 -14.58
N ILE A 431 17.09 0.57 -14.70
CA ILE A 431 17.79 1.70 -14.08
C ILE A 431 18.05 2.72 -15.18
N HIS A 432 17.39 3.88 -15.09
CA HIS A 432 17.44 4.91 -16.12
C HIS A 432 18.50 5.96 -15.80
N ALA A 433 19.42 6.21 -16.73
CA ALA A 433 20.35 7.32 -16.71
C ALA A 433 19.62 8.63 -17.08
N VAL A 434 19.37 9.49 -16.09
CA VAL A 434 18.54 10.71 -16.24
C VAL A 434 19.08 11.64 -17.32
N GLY A 435 20.42 11.84 -17.38
CA GLY A 435 21.05 12.74 -18.35
C GLY A 435 20.98 12.25 -19.80
N ALA A 436 20.82 10.95 -20.01
CA ALA A 436 20.84 10.33 -21.34
C ALA A 436 19.45 9.83 -21.80
N GLY A 437 18.49 9.65 -20.86
CA GLY A 437 17.19 9.03 -21.16
C GLY A 437 17.33 7.57 -21.63
N LYS A 438 18.33 6.84 -21.14
CA LYS A 438 18.67 5.47 -21.50
C LYS A 438 18.78 4.58 -20.28
N CYS A 439 18.79 3.27 -20.46
CA CYS A 439 18.87 2.29 -19.40
C CYS A 439 20.30 1.77 -19.19
N LEU A 440 20.64 1.46 -17.93
CA LEU A 440 21.85 0.70 -17.59
C LEU A 440 21.74 -0.70 -18.21
N ASP A 441 22.70 -1.05 -19.04
CA ASP A 441 22.60 -2.19 -19.93
C ASP A 441 23.86 -3.07 -19.89
N VAL A 442 23.64 -4.37 -19.94
CA VAL A 442 24.70 -5.36 -20.19
C VAL A 442 24.76 -5.62 -21.69
N PRO A 443 25.88 -5.25 -22.39
CA PRO A 443 26.01 -5.41 -23.82
C PRO A 443 25.62 -6.82 -24.30
N ASN A 444 24.73 -6.86 -25.31
CA ASN A 444 24.20 -8.10 -25.91
C ASN A 444 23.58 -9.09 -24.91
N ALA A 445 23.15 -8.62 -23.75
CA ALA A 445 22.63 -9.43 -22.66
C ALA A 445 23.55 -10.64 -22.32
N THR A 446 24.87 -10.49 -22.46
CA THR A 446 25.84 -11.55 -22.13
C THR A 446 25.91 -11.78 -20.63
N ARG A 447 26.25 -13.00 -20.20
CA ARG A 447 26.45 -13.36 -18.78
C ARG A 447 27.93 -13.56 -18.44
N THR A 448 28.82 -13.13 -19.30
CA THR A 448 30.26 -13.29 -19.10
C THR A 448 30.79 -12.32 -18.05
N ASN A 449 31.50 -12.83 -17.04
CA ASN A 449 32.16 -12.00 -16.02
C ASN A 449 33.17 -11.04 -16.70
N GLY A 450 33.26 -9.82 -16.17
CA GLY A 450 34.14 -8.79 -16.71
C GLY A 450 33.54 -7.98 -17.86
N THR A 451 32.25 -8.23 -18.20
CA THR A 451 31.55 -7.42 -19.20
C THR A 451 31.29 -6.04 -18.65
N GLN A 452 31.94 -5.02 -19.21
CA GLN A 452 31.69 -3.62 -18.84
C GLN A 452 30.28 -3.20 -19.23
N LEU A 453 29.62 -2.50 -18.32
CA LEU A 453 28.29 -1.96 -18.53
C LEU A 453 28.30 -0.69 -19.37
N GLN A 454 27.17 -0.44 -19.99
CA GLN A 454 26.92 0.71 -20.86
C GLN A 454 25.54 1.29 -20.57
N ILE A 455 25.23 2.41 -21.20
CA ILE A 455 23.84 2.85 -21.38
C ILE A 455 23.36 2.49 -22.79
N PHE A 456 22.09 2.08 -22.89
CA PHE A 456 21.47 1.73 -24.17
C PHE A 456 19.98 2.10 -24.17
N ASP A 457 19.33 2.15 -25.35
CA ASP A 457 17.90 2.39 -25.44
C ASP A 457 17.14 1.40 -24.56
N CYS A 458 16.19 1.90 -23.76
CA CYS A 458 15.38 1.08 -22.88
C CYS A 458 14.48 0.16 -23.71
N ALA A 459 14.64 -1.14 -23.55
CA ALA A 459 13.94 -2.17 -24.31
C ALA A 459 13.34 -3.28 -23.43
N GLY A 460 13.46 -3.18 -22.10
CA GLY A 460 12.97 -4.20 -21.16
C GLY A 460 13.66 -5.56 -21.30
N GLY A 461 14.83 -5.60 -21.97
CA GLY A 461 15.60 -6.83 -22.18
C GLY A 461 16.21 -7.34 -20.86
N THR A 462 16.50 -8.66 -20.79
CA THR A 462 17.05 -9.29 -19.58
C THR A 462 18.37 -8.67 -19.08
N GLY A 463 19.13 -7.99 -19.93
CA GLY A 463 20.36 -7.26 -19.57
C GLY A 463 20.11 -5.87 -18.99
N GLN A 464 18.86 -5.40 -18.97
CA GLN A 464 18.48 -4.07 -18.46
C GLN A 464 17.62 -4.14 -17.21
N ILE A 465 17.22 -5.35 -16.80
CA ILE A 465 16.34 -5.56 -15.66
C ILE A 465 17.17 -5.87 -14.42
N TRP A 466 17.26 -4.87 -13.55
CA TRP A 466 18.09 -4.87 -12.35
C TRP A 466 17.24 -4.97 -11.09
N ALA A 467 17.69 -5.75 -10.13
CA ALA A 467 17.10 -5.84 -8.79
C ALA A 467 18.06 -5.23 -7.76
N SER A 468 17.54 -4.41 -6.87
CA SER A 468 18.32 -3.86 -5.73
C SER A 468 18.02 -4.67 -4.48
N SER A 469 19.03 -5.27 -3.86
CA SER A 469 18.85 -6.10 -2.66
C SER A 469 20.12 -6.18 -1.82
N GLY A 470 19.99 -5.97 -0.51
CA GLY A 470 21.07 -6.15 0.45
C GLY A 470 22.31 -5.32 0.14
N GLY A 471 22.13 -4.11 -0.40
CA GLY A 471 23.24 -3.23 -0.81
C GLY A 471 23.89 -3.65 -2.14
N ARG A 472 23.25 -4.51 -2.94
CA ARG A 472 23.72 -4.93 -4.26
C ARG A 472 22.71 -4.58 -5.33
N LEU A 473 23.23 -4.31 -6.52
CA LEU A 473 22.44 -4.24 -7.75
C LEU A 473 22.74 -5.51 -8.57
N THR A 474 21.71 -6.28 -8.87
CA THR A 474 21.85 -7.57 -9.54
C THR A 474 21.03 -7.63 -10.82
N VAL A 475 21.51 -8.38 -11.80
CA VAL A 475 20.86 -8.64 -13.08
C VAL A 475 20.71 -10.15 -13.30
N TYR A 476 19.86 -10.56 -14.25
CA TYR A 476 19.57 -11.97 -14.55
C TYR A 476 19.02 -12.77 -13.35
N ASN A 477 18.04 -12.19 -12.64
CA ASN A 477 17.43 -12.78 -11.45
C ASN A 477 18.45 -13.11 -10.35
N GLY A 478 19.39 -12.19 -10.10
CA GLY A 478 20.42 -12.33 -9.06
C GLY A 478 21.66 -13.14 -9.46
N ALA A 479 21.77 -13.58 -10.71
CA ALA A 479 22.91 -14.38 -11.16
C ALA A 479 24.21 -13.58 -11.32
N LYS A 480 24.11 -12.27 -11.54
CA LYS A 480 25.26 -11.36 -11.67
C LYS A 480 25.04 -10.10 -10.85
N CYS A 481 26.12 -9.58 -10.28
CA CYS A 481 26.17 -8.34 -9.52
C CYS A 481 26.82 -7.21 -10.32
N LEU A 482 26.36 -5.98 -10.09
CA LEU A 482 27.09 -4.76 -10.44
C LEU A 482 28.40 -4.76 -9.67
N ASP A 483 29.53 -4.63 -10.36
CA ASP A 483 30.86 -4.84 -9.81
C ASP A 483 31.81 -3.72 -10.25
N ALA A 484 32.53 -3.14 -9.29
CA ALA A 484 33.64 -2.25 -9.60
C ALA A 484 34.89 -3.10 -9.85
N TYR A 485 35.42 -3.02 -11.05
CA TYR A 485 36.52 -3.85 -11.55
C TYR A 485 37.69 -3.97 -10.55
N ASP A 486 38.09 -5.21 -10.29
CA ASP A 486 39.27 -5.59 -9.50
C ASP A 486 39.37 -4.90 -8.13
N ASN A 487 38.21 -4.66 -7.45
CA ASN A 487 38.11 -3.93 -6.19
C ASN A 487 38.72 -2.51 -6.21
N GLN A 488 38.87 -1.90 -7.39
CA GLN A 488 39.43 -0.55 -7.51
C GLN A 488 38.46 0.50 -6.96
N THR A 489 39.05 1.56 -6.40
CA THR A 489 38.32 2.68 -5.76
C THR A 489 38.70 4.04 -6.35
N THR A 490 39.28 4.05 -7.56
CA THR A 490 39.75 5.26 -8.20
C THR A 490 38.80 5.73 -9.29
N ALA A 491 38.80 7.03 -9.57
CA ALA A 491 38.04 7.60 -10.68
C ALA A 491 38.47 6.95 -12.02
N GLY A 492 37.51 6.67 -12.90
CA GLY A 492 37.73 5.97 -14.16
C GLY A 492 37.72 4.44 -14.06
N THR A 493 37.50 3.88 -12.85
CA THR A 493 37.32 2.44 -12.71
C THR A 493 36.08 1.99 -13.45
N LYS A 494 36.23 1.06 -14.41
CA LYS A 494 35.06 0.49 -15.12
C LYS A 494 34.12 -0.23 -14.17
N VAL A 495 32.84 -0.14 -14.45
CA VAL A 495 31.82 -0.91 -13.77
C VAL A 495 31.32 -2.02 -14.69
N GLU A 496 31.25 -3.24 -14.18
CA GLU A 496 31.02 -4.46 -14.96
C GLU A 496 30.03 -5.39 -14.26
N ILE A 497 29.69 -6.49 -14.90
CA ILE A 497 29.01 -7.61 -14.21
C ILE A 497 30.01 -8.66 -13.79
N TRP A 498 29.84 -9.21 -12.60
CA TRP A 498 30.58 -10.36 -12.08
C TRP A 498 29.67 -11.30 -11.31
N ASP A 499 30.11 -12.56 -11.10
CA ASP A 499 29.42 -13.46 -10.19
C ASP A 499 29.28 -12.82 -8.81
N CYS A 500 28.08 -12.88 -8.20
CA CYS A 500 27.86 -12.33 -6.88
C CYS A 500 28.68 -13.10 -5.84
N ASN A 501 29.75 -12.50 -5.34
CA ASN A 501 30.69 -13.12 -4.40
C ASN A 501 30.70 -12.46 -3.02
N GLY A 502 29.91 -11.39 -2.84
CA GLY A 502 29.83 -10.65 -1.58
C GLY A 502 30.98 -9.67 -1.33
N GLY A 503 31.82 -9.41 -2.34
CA GLY A 503 32.93 -8.46 -2.25
C GLY A 503 32.44 -7.04 -1.95
N ALA A 504 33.33 -6.22 -1.37
CA ALA A 504 33.02 -4.83 -1.04
C ALA A 504 32.79 -3.97 -2.29
N ASN A 505 33.39 -4.34 -3.42
CA ASN A 505 33.22 -3.72 -4.73
C ASN A 505 31.86 -4.03 -5.40
N GLN A 506 31.05 -4.92 -4.80
CA GLN A 506 29.68 -5.23 -5.21
C GLN A 506 28.64 -4.60 -4.28
N GLN A 507 29.07 -3.75 -3.33
CA GLN A 507 28.18 -3.04 -2.42
C GLN A 507 27.91 -1.64 -2.96
N TRP A 508 26.62 -1.34 -3.16
CA TRP A 508 26.14 -0.10 -3.77
C TRP A 508 25.02 0.50 -2.95
N GLN A 509 24.96 1.81 -2.91
CA GLN A 509 23.88 2.55 -2.25
C GLN A 509 23.14 3.38 -3.30
N VAL A 510 21.85 3.13 -3.43
CA VAL A 510 20.94 3.99 -4.19
C VAL A 510 20.49 5.11 -3.25
N ASN A 511 20.87 6.35 -3.57
CA ASN A 511 20.63 7.50 -2.71
C ASN A 511 19.34 8.24 -3.11
N SER A 512 18.68 8.88 -2.14
CA SER A 512 17.46 9.65 -2.36
C SER A 512 17.61 10.85 -3.30
N ASN A 513 18.85 11.32 -3.52
CA ASN A 513 19.15 12.37 -4.50
C ASN A 513 19.31 11.83 -5.94
N GLY A 514 19.07 10.53 -6.15
CA GLY A 514 19.17 9.86 -7.46
C GLY A 514 20.58 9.42 -7.84
N THR A 515 21.59 9.54 -6.98
CA THR A 515 22.91 8.97 -7.26
C THR A 515 22.97 7.50 -6.82
N ILE A 516 23.82 6.71 -7.48
CA ILE A 516 24.20 5.35 -7.06
C ILE A 516 25.67 5.39 -6.69
N THR A 517 26.02 5.09 -5.45
CA THR A 517 27.42 5.16 -4.97
C THR A 517 27.96 3.78 -4.61
N GLY A 518 29.19 3.49 -5.00
CA GLY A 518 29.93 2.33 -4.51
C GLY A 518 30.28 2.52 -3.03
N VAL A 519 29.83 1.61 -2.17
CA VAL A 519 30.04 1.73 -0.71
C VAL A 519 31.52 1.74 -0.35
N GLN A 520 32.34 0.92 -1.01
CA GLN A 520 33.77 0.84 -0.79
C GLN A 520 34.52 2.10 -1.24
N SER A 521 34.14 2.64 -2.41
CA SER A 521 34.88 3.75 -3.04
C SER A 521 34.38 5.13 -2.61
N GLY A 522 33.10 5.24 -2.22
CA GLY A 522 32.40 6.51 -2.05
C GLY A 522 32.19 7.28 -3.36
N LEU A 523 32.53 6.68 -4.52
CA LEU A 523 32.36 7.29 -5.83
C LEU A 523 30.99 6.97 -6.43
N CYS A 524 30.52 7.83 -7.33
CA CYS A 524 29.25 7.69 -8.02
C CYS A 524 29.37 6.80 -9.28
N LEU A 525 28.34 6.02 -9.56
CA LEU A 525 28.12 5.41 -10.86
C LEU A 525 27.90 6.53 -11.88
N ASP A 526 28.74 6.60 -12.90
CA ASP A 526 28.85 7.71 -13.83
C ASP A 526 28.76 7.22 -15.29
N VAL A 527 28.01 7.93 -16.11
CA VAL A 527 28.06 7.72 -17.57
C VAL A 527 29.24 8.48 -18.11
N THR A 528 30.24 7.74 -18.58
CA THR A 528 31.56 8.27 -19.04
C THR A 528 31.39 9.49 -19.95
N GLY A 529 32.05 10.59 -19.56
CA GLY A 529 32.05 11.83 -20.33
C GLY A 529 30.70 12.48 -20.54
N ALA A 530 29.70 12.15 -19.72
CA ALA A 530 28.29 12.56 -19.88
C ALA A 530 27.73 12.24 -21.29
N GLY A 531 28.18 11.14 -21.88
CA GLY A 531 27.74 10.69 -23.19
C GLY A 531 26.27 10.28 -23.18
N THR A 532 25.58 10.48 -24.30
CA THR A 532 24.14 10.12 -24.44
C THR A 532 23.90 9.09 -25.54
N ALA A 533 24.95 8.61 -26.19
CA ALA A 533 24.82 7.62 -27.26
C ALA A 533 24.70 6.18 -26.70
N ASN A 534 24.00 5.31 -27.44
CA ASN A 534 24.01 3.87 -27.17
C ASN A 534 25.45 3.35 -27.15
N GLY A 535 25.77 2.51 -26.18
CA GLY A 535 27.12 1.96 -26.02
C GLY A 535 28.07 2.84 -25.20
N THR A 536 27.64 4.00 -24.68
CA THR A 536 28.46 4.78 -23.76
C THR A 536 28.73 3.98 -22.49
N PRO A 537 30.01 3.75 -22.10
CA PRO A 537 30.34 2.98 -20.91
C PRO A 537 29.90 3.68 -19.61
N VAL A 538 29.85 2.90 -18.53
CA VAL A 538 29.72 3.43 -17.17
C VAL A 538 30.96 3.13 -16.34
N GLU A 539 31.29 4.03 -15.41
CA GLU A 539 32.51 4.00 -14.61
C GLU A 539 32.25 4.57 -13.19
N LEU A 540 33.22 4.44 -12.30
CA LEU A 540 33.23 5.16 -11.03
C LEU A 540 33.83 6.56 -11.24
N TRP A 541 33.16 7.60 -10.74
CA TRP A 541 33.68 8.97 -10.80
C TRP A 541 33.33 9.75 -9.51
N PRO A 542 34.14 10.76 -9.13
CA PRO A 542 33.77 11.64 -8.01
C PRO A 542 32.37 12.21 -8.19
N CYS A 543 31.55 12.14 -7.13
CA CYS A 543 30.19 12.66 -7.17
C CYS A 543 30.22 14.19 -7.40
N ASN A 544 29.56 14.67 -8.45
CA ASN A 544 29.61 16.07 -8.88
C ASN A 544 28.22 16.66 -9.16
N GLU A 545 27.16 15.93 -8.79
CA GLU A 545 25.75 16.30 -8.99
C GLU A 545 25.32 16.44 -10.47
N GLY A 546 26.16 16.05 -11.40
CA GLY A 546 25.87 16.03 -12.83
C GLY A 546 24.70 15.12 -13.19
N SER A 547 23.99 15.42 -14.26
CA SER A 547 22.86 14.59 -14.73
C SER A 547 23.31 13.20 -15.22
N ASN A 548 24.58 13.02 -15.58
CA ASN A 548 25.21 11.75 -15.94
C ASN A 548 25.50 10.82 -14.76
N GLN A 549 25.31 11.30 -13.52
CA GLN A 549 25.39 10.55 -12.27
C GLN A 549 24.03 10.36 -11.60
N ARG A 550 22.97 10.82 -12.25
CA ARG A 550 21.61 10.66 -11.72
C ARG A 550 20.91 9.51 -12.42
N TRP A 551 20.34 8.66 -11.57
CA TRP A 551 19.68 7.43 -11.98
C TRP A 551 18.31 7.35 -11.32
N THR A 552 17.31 6.88 -12.06
CA THR A 552 16.02 6.48 -11.49
C THR A 552 15.88 4.98 -11.59
N VAL A 553 15.50 4.35 -10.51
CA VAL A 553 15.17 2.92 -10.48
C VAL A 553 13.66 2.85 -10.63
N GLY A 554 13.19 2.41 -11.80
CA GLY A 554 11.79 2.44 -12.20
C GLY A 554 10.97 1.30 -11.66
#